data_05408de97cd6ede13e79f32c317d27e2
#
_entry.id   05408de97cd6ede13e79f32c317d27e2
#
_cell.length_a   1.000
_cell.length_b   1.000
_cell.length_c   1.000
_cell.angle_alpha   90.00
_cell.angle_beta   90.00
_cell.angle_gamma   90.00
#
_symmetry.space_group_name_H-M   'P 1'
#
loop_
_entity.id
_entity.type
_entity.pdbx_description
1 polymer ?
#
loop_
_entity_poly.entity_id
_entity_poly.type
_entity_poly.pdbx_seq_one_letter_code
_entity_poly.pdbx_strand_id
1 'polypeptide(L)'
;GDVGDINNDGREDFIATDMAGSTHYKAKLAMGDMSKFAWFLESGTPRQYMRNAIYLNTGRGRKMEVAQQLGLDASDWTWSPKFGDLDCDGWLDIFITNGMTADWFNSDSRRQSSLGSSTPYTELEAKRDFNMALRNRKGGMSFEPVGEKWGLAEANASFGAALADLDLDGDLDIIVNRFKEPVALYRNRSTKERIRVKLFGRASNSKGVGATVTVKAGDMSQMRTLTLARGVVSTNEALAQFGLGELNKID
;
A
#
# COMPACT_ATOMS: atom_id res chain seq x y z
N GLY A 1 1.44 7.27 1.05
CA GLY A 1 0.11 7.10 0.45
C GLY A 1 0.17 6.68 -1.00
N ASP A 2 -0.98 6.33 -1.55
CA ASP A 2 -1.18 5.97 -2.95
C ASP A 2 -2.55 6.42 -3.46
N VAL A 3 -2.72 6.53 -4.78
CA VAL A 3 -3.96 6.93 -5.45
C VAL A 3 -4.38 5.90 -6.49
N GLY A 4 -5.70 5.70 -6.65
CA GLY A 4 -6.27 4.80 -7.64
C GLY A 4 -7.78 4.73 -7.54
N ASP A 5 -8.44 4.32 -8.60
CA ASP A 5 -9.89 4.11 -8.66
C ASP A 5 -10.21 2.69 -8.16
N ILE A 6 -10.46 2.54 -6.84
CA ILE A 6 -10.62 1.21 -6.23
C ILE A 6 -12.02 0.61 -6.43
N ASN A 7 -12.99 1.43 -6.80
CA ASN A 7 -14.37 1.02 -7.01
C ASN A 7 -14.84 1.13 -8.48
N ASN A 8 -13.90 1.43 -9.39
CA ASN A 8 -14.13 1.57 -10.84
C ASN A 8 -15.26 2.56 -11.19
N ASP A 9 -15.36 3.67 -10.44
CA ASP A 9 -16.35 4.71 -10.68
C ASP A 9 -15.82 5.87 -11.54
N GLY A 10 -14.58 5.77 -12.03
CA GLY A 10 -13.91 6.78 -12.86
C GLY A 10 -13.36 7.96 -12.07
N ARG A 11 -13.15 7.81 -10.76
CA ARG A 11 -12.58 8.83 -9.88
C ARG A 11 -11.47 8.26 -9.03
N GLU A 12 -10.44 9.06 -8.79
CA GLU A 12 -9.34 8.65 -7.94
C GLU A 12 -9.71 8.70 -6.46
N ASP A 13 -9.49 7.58 -5.81
CA ASP A 13 -9.50 7.39 -4.38
C ASP A 13 -8.08 7.51 -3.82
N PHE A 14 -7.93 7.57 -2.51
CA PHE A 14 -6.64 7.78 -1.87
C PHE A 14 -6.50 6.92 -0.62
N ILE A 15 -5.34 6.30 -0.45
CA ILE A 15 -4.92 5.64 0.77
C ILE A 15 -3.75 6.38 1.42
N ALA A 16 -3.85 6.67 2.70
CA ALA A 16 -2.77 7.10 3.55
C ALA A 16 -2.59 6.10 4.69
N THR A 17 -1.39 5.63 4.88
CA THR A 17 -1.07 4.68 5.95
C THR A 17 -0.23 5.34 7.02
N ASP A 18 -0.36 4.86 8.24
CA ASP A 18 0.30 5.34 9.45
C ASP A 18 0.76 4.14 10.30
N MET A 19 1.33 4.42 11.44
CA MET A 19 1.85 3.45 12.42
C MET A 19 0.72 2.95 13.34
N ALA A 20 -0.24 2.24 12.80
CA ALA A 20 -1.40 1.76 13.55
C ALA A 20 -1.28 0.26 13.84
N GLY A 21 -1.12 -0.11 15.10
CA GLY A 21 -1.02 -1.51 15.51
C GLY A 21 -2.26 -2.32 15.14
N SER A 22 -2.08 -3.40 14.38
CA SER A 22 -3.17 -4.28 13.90
C SER A 22 -3.83 -5.11 14.99
N THR A 23 -3.22 -5.17 16.19
CA THR A 23 -3.77 -5.85 17.35
C THR A 23 -3.79 -4.93 18.56
N HIS A 24 -4.69 -5.20 19.53
CA HIS A 24 -4.73 -4.45 20.77
C HIS A 24 -3.37 -4.45 21.49
N TYR A 25 -2.67 -5.58 21.49
CA TYR A 25 -1.34 -5.71 22.07
C TYR A 25 -0.33 -4.76 21.40
N LYS A 26 -0.22 -4.79 20.08
CA LYS A 26 0.68 -3.90 19.31
C LYS A 26 0.34 -2.43 19.50
N ALA A 27 -0.96 -2.09 19.50
CA ALA A 27 -1.42 -0.73 19.75
C ALA A 27 -1.00 -0.25 21.17
N LYS A 28 -1.14 -1.09 22.19
CA LYS A 28 -0.73 -0.76 23.57
C LYS A 28 0.78 -0.61 23.71
N LEU A 29 1.57 -1.47 23.08
CA LEU A 29 3.04 -1.33 23.07
C LEU A 29 3.48 -0.02 22.42
N ALA A 30 2.85 0.38 21.30
CA ALA A 30 3.16 1.60 20.57
C ALA A 30 2.77 2.87 21.35
N MET A 31 1.65 2.84 22.09
CA MET A 31 1.19 3.99 22.86
C MET A 31 2.05 4.27 24.12
N GLY A 32 2.61 3.24 24.73
CA GLY A 32 3.38 3.37 25.98
C GLY A 32 2.60 4.04 27.11
N ASP A 33 3.29 4.72 28.04
CA ASP A 33 2.69 5.52 29.11
C ASP A 33 2.22 6.89 28.56
N MET A 34 0.91 7.03 28.36
CA MET A 34 0.29 8.25 27.83
C MET A 34 0.16 9.38 28.86
N SER A 35 0.48 9.15 30.13
CA SER A 35 0.37 10.18 31.20
C SER A 35 1.22 11.40 30.90
N LYS A 36 2.38 11.20 30.27
CA LYS A 36 3.29 12.29 29.86
C LYS A 36 2.79 13.09 28.64
N PHE A 37 1.78 12.58 27.97
CA PHE A 37 1.18 13.19 26.78
C PHE A 37 -0.24 13.72 27.03
N ALA A 38 -0.64 13.91 28.29
CA ALA A 38 -1.94 14.45 28.66
C ALA A 38 -2.23 15.77 27.94
N TRP A 39 -1.22 16.64 27.80
CA TRP A 39 -1.32 17.90 27.06
C TRP A 39 -1.75 17.71 25.59
N PHE A 40 -1.31 16.63 24.95
CA PHE A 40 -1.72 16.31 23.57
C PHE A 40 -3.19 15.88 23.51
N LEU A 41 -3.65 15.13 24.51
CA LEU A 41 -5.05 14.74 24.60
C LEU A 41 -5.98 15.91 24.92
N GLU A 42 -5.46 16.91 25.62
CA GLU A 42 -6.16 18.15 25.98
C GLU A 42 -6.09 19.22 24.88
N SER A 43 -5.11 19.09 23.95
CA SER A 43 -4.98 20.02 22.84
C SER A 43 -6.20 19.94 21.91
N GLY A 44 -6.58 21.08 21.36
CA GLY A 44 -7.76 21.23 20.51
C GLY A 44 -7.69 20.47 19.18
N THR A 45 -8.68 20.70 18.36
CA THR A 45 -8.79 20.15 17.00
C THR A 45 -7.87 20.90 16.01
N PRO A 46 -7.36 20.23 14.97
CA PRO A 46 -7.57 18.79 14.67
C PRO A 46 -6.64 17.90 15.48
N ARG A 47 -7.15 16.77 15.95
CA ARG A 47 -6.33 15.73 16.58
C ARG A 47 -5.74 14.82 15.54
N GLN A 48 -4.46 14.48 15.68
CA GLN A 48 -3.84 13.42 14.91
C GLN A 48 -4.10 12.08 15.58
N TYR A 49 -4.60 11.12 14.81
CA TYR A 49 -4.76 9.74 15.24
C TYR A 49 -3.83 8.86 14.43
N MET A 50 -3.11 7.95 15.11
CA MET A 50 -2.31 6.91 14.44
C MET A 50 -3.24 5.85 13.88
N ARG A 51 -3.71 6.05 12.66
CA ARG A 51 -4.52 5.09 11.91
C ARG A 51 -4.39 5.34 10.41
N ASN A 52 -4.59 4.29 9.66
CA ASN A 52 -4.72 4.44 8.21
C ASN A 52 -6.01 5.17 7.86
N ALA A 53 -6.01 5.82 6.71
CA ALA A 53 -7.18 6.47 6.14
C ALA A 53 -7.34 6.07 4.66
N ILE A 54 -8.54 5.72 4.27
CA ILE A 54 -8.92 5.47 2.89
C ILE A 54 -10.07 6.41 2.55
N TYR A 55 -9.86 7.23 1.53
CA TYR A 55 -10.81 8.23 1.12
C TYR A 55 -11.39 7.89 -0.25
N LEU A 56 -12.68 7.58 -0.29
CA LEU A 56 -13.43 7.46 -1.53
C LEU A 56 -13.85 8.82 -2.07
N ASN A 57 -13.64 9.04 -3.35
CA ASN A 57 -14.05 10.24 -4.04
C ASN A 57 -15.51 10.14 -4.49
N THR A 58 -16.39 10.78 -3.76
CA THR A 58 -17.85 10.71 -4.03
C THR A 58 -18.30 11.51 -5.27
N GLY A 59 -17.42 12.24 -5.94
CA GLY A 59 -17.76 13.12 -7.05
C GLY A 59 -18.57 14.37 -6.66
N ARG A 60 -18.80 14.59 -5.35
CA ARG A 60 -19.61 15.72 -4.82
C ARG A 60 -18.75 16.79 -4.11
N GLY A 61 -17.47 16.89 -4.47
CA GLY A 61 -16.53 17.80 -3.82
C GLY A 61 -16.13 17.41 -2.40
N ARG A 62 -16.55 16.24 -1.92
CA ARG A 62 -16.18 15.67 -0.62
C ARG A 62 -15.70 14.25 -0.80
N LYS A 63 -14.72 13.87 0.02
CA LYS A 63 -14.26 12.49 0.13
C LYS A 63 -14.87 11.83 1.36
N MET A 64 -15.13 10.55 1.29
CA MET A 64 -15.67 9.74 2.39
C MET A 64 -14.56 8.86 2.94
N GLU A 65 -14.22 9.01 4.20
CA GLU A 65 -13.25 8.17 4.89
C GLU A 65 -13.89 6.82 5.26
N VAL A 66 -13.30 5.72 4.82
CA VAL A 66 -13.89 4.37 4.91
C VAL A 66 -12.96 3.32 5.50
N ALA A 67 -11.76 3.67 5.99
CA ALA A 67 -10.78 2.68 6.44
C ALA A 67 -11.33 1.78 7.55
N GLN A 68 -12.04 2.31 8.54
CA GLN A 68 -12.66 1.51 9.60
C GLN A 68 -13.75 0.58 9.06
N GLN A 69 -14.57 1.08 8.13
CA GLN A 69 -15.62 0.26 7.52
C GLN A 69 -15.03 -0.91 6.73
N LEU A 70 -13.86 -0.72 6.14
CA LEU A 70 -13.15 -1.74 5.38
C LEU A 70 -12.28 -2.66 6.26
N GLY A 71 -12.13 -2.36 7.56
CA GLY A 71 -11.21 -3.07 8.45
C GLY A 71 -9.73 -2.84 8.10
N LEU A 72 -9.40 -1.71 7.49
CA LEU A 72 -8.07 -1.33 7.02
C LEU A 72 -7.49 -0.11 7.75
N ASP A 73 -8.07 0.25 8.87
CA ASP A 73 -7.62 1.37 9.70
C ASP A 73 -6.31 1.10 10.47
N ALA A 74 -5.85 -0.15 10.49
CA ALA A 74 -4.62 -0.57 11.14
C ALA A 74 -3.86 -1.61 10.31
N SER A 75 -2.56 -1.39 10.12
CA SER A 75 -1.68 -2.27 9.32
C SER A 75 -0.26 -2.39 9.89
N ASP A 76 -0.09 -2.15 11.20
CA ASP A 76 1.19 -2.12 11.90
C ASP A 76 2.05 -0.92 11.48
N TRP A 77 3.37 -1.10 11.36
CA TRP A 77 4.28 -0.02 10.98
C TRP A 77 4.43 0.05 9.47
N THR A 78 3.54 0.77 8.84
CA THR A 78 3.39 0.80 7.39
C THR A 78 4.23 1.87 6.70
N TRP A 79 4.84 1.52 5.58
CA TRP A 79 5.65 2.41 4.77
C TRP A 79 5.07 2.67 3.39
N SER A 80 4.84 1.63 2.61
CA SER A 80 4.49 1.75 1.20
C SER A 80 3.21 1.00 0.86
N PRO A 81 2.04 1.66 0.93
CA PRO A 81 0.83 1.12 0.34
C PRO A 81 0.91 1.22 -1.19
N LYS A 82 0.39 0.22 -1.89
CA LYS A 82 0.32 0.13 -3.34
C LYS A 82 -1.05 -0.32 -3.78
N PHE A 83 -1.65 0.44 -4.69
CA PHE A 83 -2.77 -0.05 -5.49
C PHE A 83 -2.25 -0.71 -6.76
N GLY A 84 -2.70 -1.92 -7.06
CA GLY A 84 -2.39 -2.65 -8.28
C GLY A 84 -3.39 -3.77 -8.49
N ASP A 85 -3.73 -4.07 -9.73
CA ASP A 85 -4.58 -5.22 -10.07
C ASP A 85 -3.67 -6.47 -10.15
N LEU A 86 -3.43 -7.07 -8.97
CA LEU A 86 -2.43 -8.13 -8.79
C LEU A 86 -2.92 -9.50 -9.29
N ASP A 87 -4.23 -9.73 -9.35
CA ASP A 87 -4.77 -10.98 -9.89
C ASP A 87 -5.43 -10.82 -11.26
N CYS A 88 -5.25 -9.66 -11.90
CA CYS A 88 -5.76 -9.33 -13.23
C CYS A 88 -7.27 -9.48 -13.38
N ASP A 89 -8.06 -9.19 -12.35
CA ASP A 89 -9.52 -9.28 -12.40
C ASP A 89 -10.22 -7.95 -12.72
N GLY A 90 -9.45 -6.89 -12.92
CA GLY A 90 -9.92 -5.55 -13.27
C GLY A 90 -10.19 -4.64 -12.07
N TRP A 91 -9.94 -5.10 -10.85
CA TRP A 91 -10.10 -4.33 -9.62
C TRP A 91 -8.77 -4.10 -8.93
N LEU A 92 -8.54 -2.89 -8.43
CA LEU A 92 -7.30 -2.60 -7.72
C LEU A 92 -7.27 -3.27 -6.34
N ASP A 93 -6.27 -4.12 -6.14
CA ASP A 93 -5.88 -4.71 -4.87
C ASP A 93 -4.98 -3.76 -4.09
N ILE A 94 -4.69 -4.12 -2.84
CA ILE A 94 -3.78 -3.36 -1.98
C ILE A 94 -2.62 -4.26 -1.54
N PHE A 95 -1.39 -3.78 -1.75
CA PHE A 95 -0.19 -4.35 -1.14
C PHE A 95 0.43 -3.33 -0.18
N ILE A 96 0.86 -3.77 1.00
CA ILE A 96 1.39 -2.91 2.06
C ILE A 96 2.68 -3.49 2.61
N THR A 97 3.74 -2.68 2.66
CA THR A 97 5.00 -3.05 3.31
C THR A 97 5.02 -2.60 4.76
N ASN A 98 5.53 -3.47 5.64
CA ASN A 98 5.58 -3.28 7.07
C ASN A 98 6.97 -3.56 7.66
N GLY A 99 7.18 -3.09 8.87
CA GLY A 99 8.37 -3.33 9.67
C GLY A 99 9.15 -2.06 10.00
N MET A 100 10.21 -2.19 10.78
CA MET A 100 11.04 -1.06 11.21
C MET A 100 12.48 -1.50 11.42
N THR A 101 13.41 -0.56 11.37
CA THR A 101 14.85 -0.80 11.60
C THR A 101 15.16 -1.27 13.02
N ALA A 102 14.30 -0.98 13.98
CA ALA A 102 14.34 -1.49 15.34
C ALA A 102 12.96 -1.31 15.99
N ASP A 103 12.71 -2.00 17.11
CA ASP A 103 11.44 -1.87 17.84
C ASP A 103 11.41 -0.64 18.76
N TRP A 104 11.43 0.55 18.15
CA TRP A 104 11.56 1.84 18.83
C TRP A 104 10.42 2.17 19.81
N PHE A 105 9.25 1.64 19.59
CA PHE A 105 8.06 1.94 20.40
C PHE A 105 7.73 0.89 21.44
N ASN A 106 8.49 -0.20 21.48
CA ASN A 106 8.35 -1.17 22.54
C ASN A 106 8.87 -0.55 23.84
N SER A 107 7.96 -0.24 24.75
CA SER A 107 8.26 0.37 26.04
C SER A 107 9.17 -0.51 26.91
N ASP A 108 9.13 -1.82 26.74
CA ASP A 108 9.95 -2.76 27.48
C ASP A 108 11.39 -2.77 26.95
N SER A 109 11.56 -2.73 25.65
CA SER A 109 12.89 -2.60 25.00
C SER A 109 13.56 -1.27 25.33
N ARG A 110 12.79 -0.17 25.44
CA ARG A 110 13.32 1.12 25.86
C ARG A 110 13.84 1.13 27.31
N ARG A 111 13.25 0.39 28.22
CA ARG A 111 13.76 0.25 29.60
C ARG A 111 15.15 -0.38 29.63
N GLN A 112 15.41 -1.35 28.77
CA GLN A 112 16.75 -1.96 28.64
C GLN A 112 17.78 -0.99 28.05
N SER A 113 17.42 -0.19 27.04
CA SER A 113 18.33 0.77 26.42
C SER A 113 18.60 2.02 27.27
N SER A 114 17.68 2.43 28.16
CA SER A 114 17.88 3.55 29.08
C SER A 114 18.89 3.25 30.20
N LEU A 115 19.32 2.00 30.37
CA LEU A 115 20.36 1.57 31.30
C LEU A 115 21.81 1.74 30.77
N GLY A 116 22.00 2.56 29.72
CA GLY A 116 23.35 2.97 29.26
C GLY A 116 23.94 2.13 28.13
N SER A 117 23.13 1.40 27.37
CA SER A 117 23.60 0.72 26.17
C SER A 117 23.82 1.73 25.04
N SER A 118 25.08 1.94 24.69
CA SER A 118 25.51 2.71 23.51
C SER A 118 25.50 1.86 22.24
N THR A 119 24.57 0.91 22.10
CA THR A 119 24.50 0.02 20.94
C THR A 119 24.32 0.86 19.67
N PRO A 120 25.23 0.79 18.70
CA PRO A 120 25.08 1.50 17.45
C PRO A 120 23.78 1.12 16.74
N TYR A 121 23.16 2.07 16.07
CA TYR A 121 21.93 1.86 15.28
C TYR A 121 22.02 0.66 14.33
N THR A 122 23.22 0.42 13.78
CA THR A 122 23.49 -0.68 12.86
C THR A 122 23.46 -2.07 13.51
N GLU A 123 23.52 -2.14 14.84
CA GLU A 123 23.54 -3.40 15.59
C GLU A 123 22.18 -3.75 16.17
N LEU A 124 21.20 -2.82 16.12
CA LEU A 124 19.86 -3.09 16.59
C LEU A 124 19.17 -4.14 15.71
N GLU A 125 18.43 -5.02 16.35
CA GLU A 125 17.61 -6.01 15.66
C GLU A 125 16.39 -5.32 15.00
N ALA A 126 16.14 -5.64 13.75
CA ALA A 126 15.02 -5.09 13.01
C ALA A 126 13.68 -5.64 13.56
N LYS A 127 12.70 -4.77 13.71
CA LYS A 127 11.32 -5.18 13.94
C LYS A 127 10.74 -5.70 12.63
N ARG A 128 10.47 -7.00 12.60
CA ARG A 128 9.88 -7.70 11.45
C ARG A 128 8.38 -7.79 11.63
N ASP A 129 7.65 -7.26 10.68
CA ASP A 129 6.20 -7.38 10.58
C ASP A 129 5.83 -8.01 9.23
N PHE A 130 4.68 -8.65 9.14
CA PHE A 130 4.18 -9.22 7.90
C PHE A 130 3.77 -8.12 6.92
N ASN A 131 4.21 -8.24 5.66
CA ASN A 131 3.61 -7.48 4.59
C ASN A 131 2.16 -7.94 4.40
N MET A 132 1.28 -7.03 3.96
CA MET A 132 -0.13 -7.34 3.74
C MET A 132 -0.46 -7.30 2.25
N ALA A 133 -1.18 -8.31 1.78
CA ALA A 133 -1.81 -8.30 0.47
C ALA A 133 -3.31 -8.52 0.65
N LEU A 134 -4.11 -7.65 0.05
CA LEU A 134 -5.55 -7.55 0.24
C LEU A 134 -6.22 -7.50 -1.12
N ARG A 135 -6.95 -8.55 -1.44
CA ARG A 135 -7.70 -8.65 -2.68
C ARG A 135 -9.00 -7.84 -2.62
N ASN A 136 -9.26 -7.03 -3.61
CA ASN A 136 -10.53 -6.34 -3.78
C ASN A 136 -11.64 -7.35 -4.15
N ARG A 137 -12.73 -7.33 -3.42
CA ARG A 137 -13.89 -8.22 -3.65
C ARG A 137 -14.93 -7.61 -4.59
N LYS A 138 -14.46 -6.81 -5.54
CA LYS A 138 -15.26 -6.06 -6.53
C LYS A 138 -16.09 -4.93 -5.89
N GLY A 139 -15.84 -3.72 -6.32
CA GLY A 139 -16.58 -2.53 -5.88
C GLY A 139 -15.87 -1.69 -4.80
N GLY A 140 -14.64 -2.02 -4.38
CA GLY A 140 -13.84 -1.20 -3.46
C GLY A 140 -14.34 -1.11 -2.02
N MET A 141 -15.40 -1.88 -1.68
CA MET A 141 -16.05 -1.82 -0.37
C MET A 141 -15.83 -3.07 0.49
N SER A 142 -15.01 -3.99 0.05
CA SER A 142 -14.61 -5.19 0.79
C SER A 142 -13.29 -5.72 0.27
N PHE A 143 -12.38 -6.03 1.19
CA PHE A 143 -11.06 -6.58 0.87
C PHE A 143 -10.83 -7.89 1.63
N GLU A 144 -10.24 -8.88 0.96
CA GLU A 144 -9.91 -10.19 1.51
C GLU A 144 -8.40 -10.26 1.75
N PRO A 145 -7.93 -10.60 2.96
CA PRO A 145 -6.53 -10.91 3.19
C PRO A 145 -6.10 -12.14 2.36
N VAL A 146 -5.13 -11.96 1.49
CA VAL A 146 -4.63 -13.01 0.59
C VAL A 146 -3.11 -13.20 0.67
N GLY A 147 -2.44 -12.52 1.59
CA GLY A 147 -0.99 -12.53 1.71
C GLY A 147 -0.39 -13.93 1.76
N GLU A 148 -0.91 -14.82 2.61
CA GLU A 148 -0.45 -16.22 2.69
C GLU A 148 -0.74 -17.00 1.40
N LYS A 149 -1.96 -16.85 0.87
CA LYS A 149 -2.39 -17.55 -0.34
C LYS A 149 -1.57 -17.16 -1.57
N TRP A 150 -1.15 -15.91 -1.65
CA TRP A 150 -0.35 -15.37 -2.75
C TRP A 150 1.16 -15.45 -2.51
N GLY A 151 1.60 -15.97 -1.35
CA GLY A 151 3.01 -16.04 -0.99
C GLY A 151 3.66 -14.70 -0.68
N LEU A 152 2.87 -13.70 -0.29
CA LEU A 152 3.30 -12.33 -0.02
C LEU A 152 3.38 -12.01 1.48
N ALA A 153 2.92 -12.91 2.36
CA ALA A 153 2.97 -12.76 3.80
C ALA A 153 4.34 -13.19 4.34
N GLU A 154 5.35 -12.36 4.14
CA GLU A 154 6.70 -12.58 4.67
C GLU A 154 7.00 -11.53 5.75
N ALA A 155 7.47 -11.98 6.91
CA ALA A 155 7.82 -11.11 8.03
C ALA A 155 9.22 -10.51 7.84
N ASN A 156 9.29 -9.23 7.51
CA ASN A 156 10.52 -8.51 7.26
C ASN A 156 10.42 -7.05 7.74
N ALA A 157 11.54 -6.37 7.78
CA ALA A 157 11.56 -4.91 7.86
C ALA A 157 11.56 -4.36 6.43
N SER A 158 10.36 -4.25 5.85
CA SER A 158 10.13 -3.84 4.46
C SER A 158 9.77 -2.36 4.38
N PHE A 159 10.38 -1.61 3.48
CA PHE A 159 10.15 -0.18 3.31
C PHE A 159 9.50 0.15 1.97
N GLY A 160 10.30 0.43 0.96
CA GLY A 160 9.82 0.74 -0.38
C GLY A 160 9.33 -0.51 -1.12
N ALA A 161 8.31 -0.33 -1.96
CA ALA A 161 7.91 -1.34 -2.92
C ALA A 161 7.66 -0.71 -4.29
N ALA A 162 7.83 -1.49 -5.34
CA ALA A 162 7.49 -1.10 -6.70
C ALA A 162 6.65 -2.20 -7.36
N LEU A 163 5.72 -1.78 -8.19
CA LEU A 163 4.97 -2.65 -9.09
C LEU A 163 5.50 -2.44 -10.50
N ALA A 164 5.87 -3.52 -11.17
CA ALA A 164 6.37 -3.50 -12.53
C ALA A 164 6.15 -4.86 -13.18
N ASP A 165 6.07 -4.89 -14.50
CA ASP A 165 6.05 -6.13 -15.28
C ASP A 165 7.49 -6.46 -15.69
N LEU A 166 8.17 -7.29 -14.87
CA LEU A 166 9.61 -7.54 -14.99
C LEU A 166 9.96 -8.56 -16.08
N ASP A 167 9.10 -9.53 -16.31
CA ASP A 167 9.32 -10.58 -17.32
C ASP A 167 8.53 -10.39 -18.60
N LEU A 168 7.82 -9.27 -18.71
CA LEU A 168 7.07 -8.82 -19.86
C LEU A 168 5.90 -9.75 -20.25
N ASP A 169 5.33 -10.42 -19.26
CA ASP A 169 4.17 -11.29 -19.46
C ASP A 169 2.82 -10.58 -19.29
N GLY A 170 2.85 -9.33 -18.79
CA GLY A 170 1.69 -8.41 -18.74
C GLY A 170 1.04 -8.26 -17.38
N ASP A 171 1.38 -9.09 -16.40
CA ASP A 171 0.93 -8.89 -15.03
C ASP A 171 1.93 -8.08 -14.20
N LEU A 172 1.54 -7.68 -13.00
CA LEU A 172 2.38 -6.86 -12.13
C LEU A 172 3.13 -7.73 -11.13
N ASP A 173 4.46 -7.72 -11.25
CA ASP A 173 5.36 -8.23 -10.25
C ASP A 173 5.56 -7.22 -9.12
N ILE A 174 6.01 -7.70 -7.95
CA ILE A 174 6.28 -6.89 -6.79
C ILE A 174 7.76 -6.95 -6.42
N ILE A 175 8.37 -5.76 -6.30
CA ILE A 175 9.73 -5.60 -5.81
C ILE A 175 9.64 -4.96 -4.44
N VAL A 176 10.28 -5.54 -3.42
CA VAL A 176 10.27 -5.03 -2.04
C VAL A 176 11.68 -4.80 -1.54
N ASN A 177 11.97 -3.57 -1.12
CA ASN A 177 13.20 -3.24 -0.42
C ASN A 177 13.11 -3.69 1.05
N ARG A 178 14.11 -4.45 1.51
CA ARG A 178 14.20 -5.00 2.87
C ARG A 178 15.44 -4.49 3.59
N PHE A 179 15.29 -4.16 4.86
CA PHE A 179 16.41 -3.67 5.68
C PHE A 179 17.34 -4.81 6.06
N LYS A 180 18.62 -4.65 5.77
CA LYS A 180 19.69 -5.63 6.02
C LYS A 180 19.49 -7.01 5.35
N GLU A 181 18.61 -7.10 4.38
CA GLU A 181 18.34 -8.32 3.63
C GLU A 181 18.34 -8.05 2.12
N PRO A 182 18.55 -9.06 1.29
CA PRO A 182 18.41 -8.91 -0.15
C PRO A 182 17.00 -8.43 -0.53
N VAL A 183 16.90 -7.68 -1.61
CA VAL A 183 15.60 -7.28 -2.19
C VAL A 183 14.75 -8.52 -2.47
N ALA A 184 13.45 -8.46 -2.15
CA ALA A 184 12.51 -9.49 -2.53
C ALA A 184 11.91 -9.18 -3.90
N LEU A 185 11.85 -10.20 -4.75
CA LEU A 185 11.20 -10.18 -6.04
C LEU A 185 10.09 -11.24 -6.03
N TYR A 186 8.85 -10.80 -6.13
CA TYR A 186 7.70 -11.69 -6.21
C TYR A 186 7.18 -11.65 -7.63
N ARG A 187 7.43 -12.74 -8.35
CA ARG A 187 6.91 -12.93 -9.69
C ARG A 187 5.43 -13.29 -9.62
N ASN A 188 4.60 -12.52 -10.29
CA ASN A 188 3.20 -12.86 -10.51
C ASN A 188 3.09 -14.03 -11.53
N ARG A 189 1.99 -14.74 -11.52
CA ARG A 189 1.70 -15.85 -12.44
C ARG A 189 0.21 -15.89 -12.74
N SER A 190 -0.39 -14.74 -12.92
CA SER A 190 -1.80 -14.66 -13.29
C SER A 190 -2.01 -15.28 -14.68
N THR A 191 -3.06 -16.04 -14.81
CA THR A 191 -3.45 -16.61 -16.12
C THR A 191 -4.63 -15.89 -16.75
N LYS A 192 -5.12 -14.82 -16.09
CA LYS A 192 -6.25 -14.03 -16.59
C LYS A 192 -5.81 -13.07 -17.69
N GLU A 193 -6.74 -12.71 -18.54
CA GLU A 193 -6.53 -11.75 -19.62
C GLU A 193 -6.19 -10.36 -19.06
N ARG A 194 -5.31 -9.65 -19.75
CA ARG A 194 -4.82 -8.33 -19.34
C ARG A 194 -4.25 -7.54 -20.49
N ILE A 195 -4.18 -6.22 -20.33
CA ILE A 195 -3.50 -5.33 -21.27
C ILE A 195 -2.57 -4.38 -20.53
N ARG A 196 -1.54 -3.94 -21.25
CA ARG A 196 -0.61 -2.90 -20.81
C ARG A 196 -0.67 -1.73 -21.78
N VAL A 197 -0.74 -0.52 -21.23
CA VAL A 197 -0.70 0.71 -22.01
C VAL A 197 0.51 1.51 -21.60
N LYS A 198 1.47 1.66 -22.52
CA LYS A 198 2.66 2.49 -22.34
C LYS A 198 2.52 3.74 -23.18
N LEU A 199 2.64 4.91 -22.55
CA LEU A 199 2.50 6.19 -23.22
C LEU A 199 3.86 6.74 -23.68
N PHE A 200 3.88 7.35 -24.85
CA PHE A 200 5.06 8.01 -25.42
C PHE A 200 4.73 9.47 -25.77
N GLY A 201 5.23 10.38 -24.93
CA GLY A 201 5.14 11.82 -25.22
C GLY A 201 6.20 12.27 -26.24
N ARG A 202 5.81 13.16 -27.13
CA ARG A 202 6.69 13.64 -28.22
C ARG A 202 7.49 14.89 -27.86
N ALA A 203 7.06 15.69 -26.89
CA ALA A 203 7.68 16.99 -26.61
C ALA A 203 8.35 17.01 -25.21
N SER A 204 7.62 17.06 -24.12
CA SER A 204 8.19 17.29 -22.78
C SER A 204 8.05 16.11 -21.82
N ASN A 205 6.91 15.48 -21.77
CA ASN A 205 6.60 14.39 -20.83
C ASN A 205 6.67 13.03 -21.54
N SER A 206 7.88 12.52 -21.73
CA SER A 206 8.12 11.31 -22.53
C SER A 206 7.41 10.05 -22.03
N LYS A 207 7.09 9.98 -20.75
CA LYS A 207 6.44 8.82 -20.14
C LYS A 207 4.93 9.00 -19.88
N GLY A 208 4.36 10.14 -20.27
CA GLY A 208 2.94 10.43 -20.06
C GLY A 208 2.52 10.56 -18.60
N VAL A 209 3.44 10.92 -17.68
CA VAL A 209 3.12 11.10 -16.26
C VAL A 209 2.01 12.14 -16.07
N GLY A 210 1.00 11.83 -15.28
CA GLY A 210 -0.20 12.65 -15.09
C GLY A 210 -1.31 12.38 -16.12
N ALA A 211 -1.06 11.57 -17.15
CA ALA A 211 -2.12 11.18 -18.07
C ALA A 211 -3.02 10.10 -17.44
N THR A 212 -4.31 10.20 -17.75
CA THR A 212 -5.30 9.20 -17.38
C THR A 212 -5.65 8.33 -18.58
N VAL A 213 -5.64 7.03 -18.40
CA VAL A 213 -6.03 6.03 -19.39
C VAL A 213 -7.30 5.33 -18.90
N THR A 214 -8.31 5.25 -19.75
CA THR A 214 -9.54 4.51 -19.45
C THR A 214 -9.68 3.35 -20.44
N VAL A 215 -9.99 2.17 -19.91
CA VAL A 215 -10.26 0.96 -20.70
C VAL A 215 -11.67 0.50 -20.41
N LYS A 216 -12.39 0.15 -21.49
CA LYS A 216 -13.73 -0.48 -21.41
C LYS A 216 -13.67 -1.87 -21.99
N ALA A 217 -14.27 -2.82 -21.29
CA ALA A 217 -14.40 -4.19 -21.71
C ALA A 217 -15.75 -4.75 -21.23
N GLY A 218 -16.72 -4.89 -22.12
CA GLY A 218 -18.10 -5.19 -21.76
C GLY A 218 -18.66 -4.16 -20.77
N ASP A 219 -19.20 -4.60 -19.64
CA ASP A 219 -19.73 -3.72 -18.60
C ASP A 219 -18.65 -3.11 -17.68
N MET A 220 -17.40 -3.54 -17.80
CA MET A 220 -16.31 -3.05 -16.98
C MET A 220 -15.70 -1.79 -17.57
N SER A 221 -15.57 -0.75 -16.75
CA SER A 221 -14.80 0.46 -17.09
C SER A 221 -13.74 0.69 -16.01
N GLN A 222 -12.49 0.76 -16.41
CA GLN A 222 -11.35 0.93 -15.51
C GLN A 222 -10.61 2.20 -15.87
N MET A 223 -10.13 2.92 -14.85
CA MET A 223 -9.31 4.12 -15.02
C MET A 223 -7.99 3.97 -14.30
N ARG A 224 -6.90 4.39 -14.93
CA ARG A 224 -5.56 4.46 -14.33
C ARG A 224 -4.91 5.79 -14.66
N THR A 225 -4.45 6.51 -13.65
CA THR A 225 -3.62 7.69 -13.82
C THR A 225 -2.15 7.31 -13.68
N LEU A 226 -1.32 7.69 -14.64
CA LEU A 226 0.11 7.43 -14.60
C LEU A 226 0.79 8.34 -13.59
N THR A 227 1.01 7.82 -12.39
CA THR A 227 1.79 8.45 -11.32
C THR A 227 3.00 7.57 -10.99
N LEU A 228 4.18 8.16 -10.87
CA LEU A 228 5.40 7.40 -10.59
C LEU A 228 5.70 7.34 -9.09
N ALA A 229 5.66 8.47 -8.40
CA ALA A 229 5.93 8.55 -6.96
C ALA A 229 4.73 8.03 -6.16
N ARG A 230 4.85 6.81 -5.63
CA ARG A 230 3.79 6.09 -4.92
C ARG A 230 4.39 5.32 -3.74
N GLY A 231 3.87 5.57 -2.52
CA GLY A 231 4.46 5.04 -1.29
C GLY A 231 5.73 5.78 -0.86
N VAL A 232 6.43 5.26 0.15
CA VAL A 232 7.67 5.86 0.68
C VAL A 232 8.86 5.45 -0.17
N VAL A 233 9.61 6.44 -0.67
CA VAL A 233 10.85 6.25 -1.47
C VAL A 233 10.65 5.20 -2.57
N SER A 234 9.51 5.27 -3.24
CA SER A 234 9.08 4.23 -4.16
C SER A 234 8.54 4.82 -5.47
N THR A 235 8.79 4.11 -6.56
CA THR A 235 8.34 4.46 -7.89
C THR A 235 7.88 3.19 -8.60
N ASN A 236 6.70 3.23 -9.21
CA ASN A 236 6.25 2.13 -10.08
C ASN A 236 6.77 2.32 -11.51
N GLU A 237 6.67 1.28 -12.32
CA GLU A 237 6.87 1.40 -13.76
C GLU A 237 5.88 2.42 -14.35
N ALA A 238 6.34 3.18 -15.38
CA ALA A 238 5.50 4.13 -16.11
C ALA A 238 4.59 3.39 -17.11
N LEU A 239 3.66 2.65 -16.57
CA LEU A 239 2.77 1.72 -17.28
C LEU A 239 1.37 1.76 -16.66
N ALA A 240 0.33 1.73 -17.49
CA ALA A 240 -1.03 1.46 -17.04
C ALA A 240 -1.39 0.01 -17.37
N GLN A 241 -1.58 -0.81 -16.35
CA GLN A 241 -2.00 -2.20 -16.47
C GLN A 241 -3.49 -2.32 -16.13
N PHE A 242 -4.19 -3.13 -16.90
CA PHE A 242 -5.61 -3.40 -16.74
C PHE A 242 -5.84 -4.91 -16.86
N GLY A 243 -6.32 -5.54 -15.80
CA GLY A 243 -6.82 -6.90 -15.84
C GLY A 243 -8.19 -6.94 -16.53
N LEU A 244 -8.42 -7.96 -17.29
CA LEU A 244 -9.69 -8.16 -17.99
C LEU A 244 -10.47 -9.36 -17.44
N GLY A 245 -9.89 -10.11 -16.48
CA GLY A 245 -10.49 -11.32 -15.96
C GLY A 245 -10.64 -12.37 -17.04
N GLU A 246 -11.87 -12.72 -17.34
CA GLU A 246 -12.21 -13.70 -18.39
C GLU A 246 -12.54 -13.03 -19.74
N LEU A 247 -12.53 -11.69 -19.81
CA LEU A 247 -12.82 -10.96 -21.04
C LEU A 247 -11.57 -10.95 -21.93
N ASN A 248 -11.76 -11.25 -23.20
CA ASN A 248 -10.68 -11.33 -24.19
C ASN A 248 -10.74 -10.23 -25.27
N LYS A 249 -11.57 -9.22 -25.05
CA LYS A 249 -11.75 -8.09 -25.97
C LYS A 249 -12.01 -6.81 -25.20
N ILE A 250 -11.46 -5.73 -25.71
CA ILE A 250 -11.76 -4.35 -25.30
C ILE A 250 -12.59 -3.66 -26.39
N ASP A 251 -13.41 -2.68 -25.97
CA ASP A 251 -14.28 -1.90 -26.86
C ASP A 251 -13.56 -0.69 -27.43
#